data_d9fbb1f08665b1e5acb456914d6b6169
#
_entry.id   d9fbb1f08665b1e5acb456914d6b6169
#
_cell.length_a   1.000
_cell.length_b   1.000
_cell.length_c   1.000
_cell.angle_alpha   90.00
_cell.angle_beta   90.00
_cell.angle_gamma   90.00
#
_symmetry.space_group_name_H-M   'P 1'
#
loop_
_entity.id
_entity.type
_entity.pdbx_description
1 polymer ?
#
loop_
_entity_poly.entity_id
_entity_poly.type
_entity_poly.pdbx_seq_one_letter_code
_entity_poly.pdbx_strand_id
1 'polypeptide(L)'
;MSVFSVTKDNFETVKTSEKTVLLDFYADWCGPCKQVAPILRDLAILYKNDIVVYKVNVDKEKELAAAFGIQSIPTFLFIPKEGQPQISMGALPREEFVKQIDTFLLKKK
;
A
#
# COMPACT_ATOMS: atom_id res chain seq x y z
N MET A 1 -11.35 -2.53 11.04
CA MET A 1 -10.02 -2.89 10.51
C MET A 1 -9.46 -1.70 9.78
N SER A 2 -8.18 -1.46 9.98
CA SER A 2 -7.54 -0.28 9.39
C SER A 2 -6.83 -0.58 8.06
N VAL A 3 -6.49 -1.83 7.80
CA VAL A 3 -5.89 -2.26 6.55
C VAL A 3 -6.83 -3.28 5.90
N PHE A 4 -7.23 -2.99 4.66
CA PHE A 4 -8.26 -3.77 3.98
C PHE A 4 -7.65 -4.64 2.88
N SER A 5 -8.12 -5.87 2.75
CA SER A 5 -7.67 -6.77 1.70
C SER A 5 -8.33 -6.42 0.38
N VAL A 6 -7.53 -6.44 -0.70
CA VAL A 6 -8.00 -6.19 -2.06
C VAL A 6 -7.88 -7.46 -2.86
N THR A 7 -8.97 -7.78 -3.57
CA THR A 7 -9.03 -8.87 -4.54
C THR A 7 -9.41 -8.27 -5.89
N LYS A 8 -9.35 -9.08 -6.93
CA LYS A 8 -9.80 -8.59 -8.25
C LYS A 8 -11.28 -8.21 -8.23
N ASP A 9 -12.06 -8.82 -7.33
CA ASP A 9 -13.50 -8.56 -7.25
C ASP A 9 -13.85 -7.21 -6.64
N ASN A 10 -13.00 -6.69 -5.74
CA ASN A 10 -13.26 -5.39 -5.09
C ASN A 10 -12.28 -4.29 -5.48
N PHE A 11 -11.47 -4.52 -6.51
CA PHE A 11 -10.44 -3.56 -6.93
C PHE A 11 -11.02 -2.20 -7.35
N GLU A 12 -12.25 -2.19 -7.85
CA GLU A 12 -12.91 -0.93 -8.21
C GLU A 12 -13.01 0.02 -7.01
N THR A 13 -13.17 -0.52 -5.80
CA THR A 13 -13.21 0.28 -4.57
C THR A 13 -11.92 1.07 -4.40
N VAL A 14 -10.78 0.48 -4.75
CA VAL A 14 -9.48 1.16 -4.69
C VAL A 14 -9.44 2.30 -5.70
N LYS A 15 -9.86 2.03 -6.94
CA LYS A 15 -9.83 3.02 -8.02
C LYS A 15 -10.73 4.21 -7.75
N THR A 16 -11.85 3.99 -7.06
CA THR A 16 -12.85 5.02 -6.81
C THR A 16 -12.73 5.64 -5.42
N SER A 17 -11.65 5.35 -4.70
CA SER A 17 -11.43 5.90 -3.36
C SER A 17 -11.35 7.42 -3.40
N GLU A 18 -12.04 8.07 -2.48
CA GLU A 18 -11.96 9.52 -2.30
C GLU A 18 -10.68 9.94 -1.61
N LYS A 19 -10.04 9.01 -0.89
CA LYS A 19 -8.77 9.24 -0.22
C LYS A 19 -7.62 8.75 -1.07
N THR A 20 -6.44 9.27 -0.79
CA THR A 20 -5.23 8.71 -1.39
C THR A 20 -5.00 7.30 -0.87
N VAL A 21 -4.32 6.48 -1.65
CA VAL A 21 -4.22 5.04 -1.39
C VAL A 21 -2.78 4.60 -1.24
N LEU A 22 -2.54 3.75 -0.26
CA LEU A 22 -1.28 3.01 -0.13
C LEU A 22 -1.62 1.52 -0.28
N LEU A 23 -1.05 0.88 -1.32
CA LEU A 23 -1.19 -0.56 -1.55
C LEU A 23 0.08 -1.29 -1.10
N ASP A 24 -0.10 -2.36 -0.33
CA ASP A 24 0.97 -3.25 0.13
C ASP A 24 0.84 -4.60 -0.58
N PHE A 25 1.78 -4.90 -1.47
CA PHE A 25 1.85 -6.21 -2.14
C PHE A 25 2.71 -7.13 -1.30
N TYR A 26 2.14 -8.23 -0.83
CA TYR A 26 2.76 -9.12 0.15
C TYR A 26 2.43 -10.59 -0.12
N ALA A 27 3.09 -11.48 0.61
CA ALA A 27 2.73 -12.91 0.67
C ALA A 27 2.85 -13.38 2.12
N ASP A 28 2.12 -14.43 2.46
CA ASP A 28 2.10 -14.96 3.83
C ASP A 28 3.47 -15.52 4.26
N TRP A 29 4.25 -16.02 3.31
CA TRP A 29 5.58 -16.60 3.59
C TRP A 29 6.70 -15.57 3.68
N CYS A 30 6.42 -14.32 3.42
CA CYS A 30 7.42 -13.26 3.29
C CYS A 30 7.76 -12.67 4.66
N GLY A 31 8.96 -12.93 5.16
CA GLY A 31 9.41 -12.41 6.46
C GLY A 31 9.42 -10.89 6.54
N PRO A 32 10.06 -10.19 5.58
CA PRO A 32 10.05 -8.71 5.59
C PRO A 32 8.63 -8.14 5.52
N CYS A 33 7.72 -8.79 4.81
CA CYS A 33 6.31 -8.36 4.76
C CYS A 33 5.68 -8.40 6.15
N LYS A 34 5.99 -9.46 6.93
CA LYS A 34 5.46 -9.60 8.29
C LYS A 34 6.00 -8.51 9.22
N GLN A 35 7.24 -8.08 9.01
CA GLN A 35 7.84 -7.02 9.81
C GLN A 35 7.15 -5.67 9.59
N VAL A 36 6.72 -5.37 8.38
CA VAL A 36 6.07 -4.09 8.09
C VAL A 36 4.57 -4.10 8.41
N ALA A 37 3.94 -5.26 8.52
CA ALA A 37 2.50 -5.34 8.73
C ALA A 37 2.02 -4.53 9.95
N PRO A 38 2.64 -4.64 11.14
CA PRO A 38 2.20 -3.83 12.28
C PRO A 38 2.45 -2.33 12.06
N ILE A 39 3.52 -1.97 11.35
CA ILE A 39 3.80 -0.57 11.02
C ILE A 39 2.67 -0.01 10.16
N LEU A 40 2.24 -0.75 9.14
CA LEU A 40 1.16 -0.31 8.27
C LEU A 40 -0.16 -0.18 9.01
N ARG A 41 -0.46 -1.08 9.95
CA ARG A 41 -1.67 -0.96 10.78
C ARG A 41 -1.66 0.34 11.58
N ASP A 42 -0.50 0.67 12.18
CA ASP A 42 -0.36 1.91 12.94
C ASP A 42 -0.52 3.14 12.05
N LEU A 43 0.09 3.12 10.86
CA LEU A 43 0.02 4.23 9.93
C LEU A 43 -1.40 4.41 9.37
N ALA A 44 -2.12 3.31 9.15
CA ALA A 44 -3.51 3.38 8.71
C ALA A 44 -4.39 4.09 9.74
N ILE A 45 -4.10 3.90 11.03
CA ILE A 45 -4.81 4.57 12.10
C ILE A 45 -4.37 6.04 12.19
N LEU A 46 -3.06 6.29 12.16
CA LEU A 46 -2.50 7.64 12.27
C LEU A 46 -3.02 8.56 11.16
N TYR A 47 -3.11 8.06 9.95
CA TYR A 47 -3.50 8.85 8.78
C TYR A 47 -4.93 8.57 8.32
N LYS A 48 -5.78 8.03 9.18
CA LYS A 48 -7.12 7.54 8.80
C LYS A 48 -8.01 8.57 8.10
N ASN A 49 -7.78 9.85 8.35
CA ASN A 49 -8.58 10.91 7.73
C ASN A 49 -8.07 11.30 6.34
N ASP A 50 -6.85 10.89 5.99
CA ASP A 50 -6.18 11.35 4.78
C ASP A 50 -5.92 10.24 3.77
N ILE A 51 -5.63 9.03 4.26
CA ILE A 51 -5.28 7.92 3.37
C ILE A 51 -6.05 6.66 3.75
N VAL A 52 -6.10 5.73 2.82
CA VAL A 52 -6.58 4.38 3.07
C VAL A 52 -5.47 3.39 2.70
N VAL A 53 -5.28 2.38 3.54
CA VAL A 53 -4.24 1.36 3.32
C VAL A 53 -4.91 0.04 2.94
N TYR A 54 -4.50 -0.49 1.81
CA TYR A 54 -4.96 -1.80 1.32
C TYR A 54 -3.79 -2.75 1.19
N LYS A 55 -4.08 -4.04 1.26
CA LYS A 55 -3.07 -5.08 1.04
C LYS A 55 -3.53 -6.05 -0.04
N VAL A 56 -2.59 -6.50 -0.84
CA VAL A 56 -2.82 -7.44 -1.94
C VAL A 56 -1.91 -8.65 -1.75
N ASN A 57 -2.49 -9.82 -1.56
CA ASN A 57 -1.73 -11.06 -1.46
C ASN A 57 -1.37 -11.52 -2.87
N VAL A 58 -0.08 -11.48 -3.22
CA VAL A 58 0.36 -11.76 -4.59
C VAL A 58 0.15 -13.21 -5.01
N ASP A 59 0.11 -14.13 -4.05
CA ASP A 59 -0.12 -15.54 -4.36
C ASP A 59 -1.59 -15.83 -4.67
N LYS A 60 -2.50 -15.09 -4.04
CA LYS A 60 -3.94 -15.24 -4.26
C LYS A 60 -4.43 -14.36 -5.40
N GLU A 61 -3.80 -13.20 -5.62
CA GLU A 61 -4.21 -12.21 -6.63
C GLU A 61 -3.13 -12.07 -7.69
N LYS A 62 -2.82 -13.17 -8.38
CA LYS A 62 -1.75 -13.20 -9.37
C LYS A 62 -1.99 -12.25 -10.54
N GLU A 63 -3.25 -12.10 -10.96
CA GLU A 63 -3.59 -11.19 -12.05
C GLU A 63 -3.35 -9.74 -11.68
N LEU A 64 -3.74 -9.35 -10.46
CA LEU A 64 -3.50 -7.99 -9.98
C LEU A 64 -2.00 -7.72 -9.87
N ALA A 65 -1.25 -8.65 -9.27
CA ALA A 65 0.19 -8.48 -9.13
C ALA A 65 0.86 -8.32 -10.50
N ALA A 66 0.45 -9.14 -11.47
CA ALA A 66 0.99 -9.05 -12.83
C ALA A 66 0.62 -7.73 -13.50
N ALA A 67 -0.61 -7.26 -13.30
CA ALA A 67 -1.08 -6.01 -13.89
C ALA A 67 -0.26 -4.81 -13.40
N PHE A 68 0.19 -4.84 -12.15
CA PHE A 68 1.05 -3.79 -11.59
C PHE A 68 2.54 -4.04 -11.79
N GLY A 69 2.91 -5.15 -12.46
CA GLY A 69 4.32 -5.47 -12.72
C GLY A 69 5.11 -5.81 -11.47
N ILE A 70 4.46 -6.40 -10.46
CA ILE A 70 5.12 -6.72 -9.20
C ILE A 70 6.06 -7.90 -9.39
N GLN A 71 7.35 -7.70 -9.14
CA GLN A 71 8.39 -8.73 -9.28
C GLN A 71 9.03 -9.12 -7.96
N SER A 72 8.90 -8.27 -6.95
CA SER A 72 9.46 -8.54 -5.63
C SER A 72 8.48 -8.09 -4.55
N ILE A 73 8.62 -8.63 -3.35
CA ILE A 73 7.78 -8.26 -2.21
C ILE A 73 8.64 -8.07 -0.97
N PRO A 74 8.23 -7.17 -0.08
CA PRO A 74 7.07 -6.29 -0.22
C PRO A 74 7.32 -5.19 -1.24
N THR A 75 6.27 -4.77 -1.91
CA THR A 75 6.28 -3.60 -2.78
C THR A 75 5.10 -2.73 -2.39
N PHE A 76 5.34 -1.42 -2.32
CA PHE A 76 4.33 -0.46 -1.91
C PHE A 76 4.04 0.49 -3.05
N LEU A 77 2.75 0.68 -3.33
CA LEU A 77 2.31 1.59 -4.36
C LEU A 77 1.56 2.74 -3.70
N PHE A 78 2.06 3.96 -3.91
CA PHE A 78 1.49 5.19 -3.36
C PHE A 78 0.69 5.86 -4.47
N ILE A 79 -0.64 5.89 -4.32
CA ILE A 79 -1.55 6.42 -5.34
C ILE A 79 -2.15 7.73 -4.84
N PRO A 80 -1.63 8.89 -5.29
CA PRO A 80 -2.21 10.17 -4.89
C PRO A 80 -3.52 10.40 -5.65
N LYS A 81 -4.30 11.39 -5.19
CA LYS A 81 -5.51 11.79 -5.90
C LYS A 81 -5.17 12.35 -7.28
N GLU A 82 -4.09 13.09 -7.35
CA GLU A 82 -3.61 13.69 -8.58
C GLU A 82 -2.11 13.44 -8.71
N GLY A 83 -1.65 13.24 -9.93
CA GLY A 83 -0.25 12.98 -10.21
C GLY A 83 0.04 11.51 -10.37
N GLN A 84 1.31 11.18 -10.55
CA GLN A 84 1.75 9.83 -10.85
C GLN A 84 1.87 8.98 -9.59
N PRO A 85 1.43 7.70 -9.64
CA PRO A 85 1.74 6.77 -8.57
C PRO A 85 3.25 6.58 -8.41
N GLN A 86 3.67 6.33 -7.17
CA GLN A 86 5.07 6.08 -6.84
C GLN A 86 5.21 4.68 -6.27
N ILE A 87 6.29 3.99 -6.62
CA ILE A 87 6.57 2.63 -6.15
C ILE A 87 7.78 2.66 -5.23
N SER A 88 7.69 1.92 -4.14
CA SER A 88 8.81 1.69 -3.24
C SER A 88 8.92 0.19 -2.98
N MET A 89 10.10 -0.38 -3.17
CA MET A 89 10.33 -1.81 -3.01
C MET A 89 11.14 -2.09 -1.75
N GLY A 90 10.77 -3.17 -1.05
CA GLY A 90 11.48 -3.61 0.15
C GLY A 90 10.88 -3.05 1.44
N ALA A 91 11.23 -3.71 2.56
CA ALA A 91 10.77 -3.28 3.88
C ALA A 91 11.41 -1.96 4.27
N LEU A 92 10.60 -1.05 4.79
CA LEU A 92 11.05 0.27 5.22
C LEU A 92 10.82 0.43 6.72
N PRO A 93 11.67 1.20 7.41
CA PRO A 93 11.37 1.60 8.78
C PRO A 93 10.21 2.60 8.80
N ARG A 94 9.57 2.70 9.95
CA ARG A 94 8.37 3.54 10.13
C ARG A 94 8.58 4.97 9.65
N GLU A 95 9.70 5.59 10.04
CA GLU A 95 9.96 7.00 9.70
C GLU A 95 10.12 7.21 8.19
N GLU A 96 10.58 6.20 7.46
CA GLU A 96 10.68 6.30 6.02
C GLU A 96 9.31 6.21 5.37
N PHE A 97 8.42 5.35 5.89
CA PHE A 97 7.03 5.32 5.42
C PHE A 97 6.35 6.67 5.65
N VAL A 98 6.54 7.26 6.83
CA VAL A 98 5.96 8.58 7.14
C VAL A 98 6.45 9.61 6.12
N LYS A 99 7.74 9.62 5.84
CA LYS A 99 8.33 10.54 4.88
C LYS A 99 7.73 10.36 3.49
N GLN A 100 7.58 9.11 3.04
CA GLN A 100 7.02 8.82 1.72
C GLN A 100 5.53 9.14 1.65
N ILE A 101 4.75 8.85 2.71
CA ILE A 101 3.34 9.23 2.77
C ILE A 101 3.20 10.75 2.65
N ASP A 102 3.97 11.48 3.45
CA ASP A 102 3.91 12.95 3.43
C ASP A 102 4.31 13.50 2.06
N THR A 103 5.35 12.95 1.44
CA THR A 103 5.85 13.43 0.16
C THR A 103 4.94 13.03 -1.00
N PHE A 104 4.58 11.75 -1.08
CA PHE A 104 3.89 11.20 -2.25
C PHE A 104 2.38 11.36 -2.20
N LEU A 105 1.79 11.20 -1.02
CA LEU A 105 0.33 11.19 -0.89
C LEU A 105 -0.23 12.52 -0.40
N LEU A 106 0.39 13.12 0.61
CA LEU A 106 -0.11 14.36 1.20
C LEU A 106 0.53 15.60 0.60
N LYS A 107 1.57 15.42 -0.23
CA LYS A 107 2.25 16.50 -0.93
C LYS A 107 2.82 17.58 0.00
N LYS A 108 3.22 17.18 1.19
CA LYS A 108 3.87 18.09 2.14
C LYS A 108 5.30 18.39 1.68
N LYS A 109 5.73 19.62 1.93
CA LYS A 109 7.08 20.07 1.59
C LYS A 109 8.07 19.78 2.71
#